data_8f0c473b6938272d6beff3a37be555cd
#
_entry.id   8f0c473b6938272d6beff3a37be555cd
#
_cell.length_a   1.000
_cell.length_b   1.000
_cell.length_c   1.000
_cell.angle_alpha   90.00
_cell.angle_beta   90.00
_cell.angle_gamma   90.00
#
_symmetry.space_group_name_H-M   'P 1'
#
loop_
_entity.id
_entity.type
_entity.pdbx_description
1 polymer ?
#
loop_
_entity_poly.entity_id
_entity_poly.type
_entity_poly.pdbx_seq_one_letter_code
_entity_poly.pdbx_strand_id
1 'polypeptide(L)'
;MKLASLPRVLVAVLLPVSIHGCSTAPSQQVPTPVVEQGQPSTPYQAPGYEPAPGEATVVTSTTQVPAVVALLQQAEQQANAGDLDSAAASLERAIRIDPRNAVLWYHLATVRLTQGEPMQAEQLASKSNSLAPGNYIQQSRNWLLIAQARRQLNNASGAAAAERRARELGAR
;
A
#
# COMPACT_ATOMS: atom_id res chain seq x y z
N MET A 1 -37.81 12.56 -52.65
CA MET A 1 -36.89 11.52 -53.20
C MET A 1 -36.49 10.63 -52.02
N LYS A 2 -36.49 9.31 -52.25
CA LYS A 2 -36.66 8.19 -51.29
C LYS A 2 -35.57 8.05 -50.27
N LEU A 3 -35.97 7.94 -48.98
CA LEU A 3 -35.15 7.40 -47.86
C LEU A 3 -34.93 5.89 -48.08
N ALA A 4 -33.70 5.48 -48.11
CA ALA A 4 -33.32 4.08 -48.05
C ALA A 4 -33.02 3.68 -46.62
N SER A 5 -33.90 2.86 -46.03
CA SER A 5 -33.72 2.22 -44.71
C SER A 5 -32.81 0.99 -44.85
N LEU A 6 -31.73 0.96 -44.07
CA LEU A 6 -30.88 -0.22 -43.93
C LEU A 6 -31.34 -1.05 -42.72
N PRO A 7 -31.47 -2.38 -42.83
CA PRO A 7 -31.91 -3.24 -41.76
C PRO A 7 -30.76 -3.52 -40.78
N ARG A 8 -31.05 -3.40 -39.47
CA ARG A 8 -30.21 -3.86 -38.37
C ARG A 8 -30.21 -5.38 -38.36
N VAL A 9 -29.07 -5.98 -38.68
CA VAL A 9 -28.83 -7.42 -38.45
C VAL A 9 -28.33 -7.60 -37.02
N LEU A 10 -29.20 -8.19 -36.20
CA LEU A 10 -28.92 -8.59 -34.83
C LEU A 10 -28.26 -9.97 -34.90
N VAL A 11 -26.94 -10.03 -34.76
CA VAL A 11 -26.20 -11.30 -34.58
C VAL A 11 -26.13 -11.63 -33.10
N ALA A 12 -27.01 -12.51 -32.67
CA ALA A 12 -26.95 -13.12 -31.34
C ALA A 12 -25.88 -14.24 -31.35
N VAL A 13 -24.74 -13.99 -30.76
CA VAL A 13 -23.72 -15.01 -30.51
C VAL A 13 -24.02 -15.65 -29.16
N LEU A 14 -24.59 -16.84 -29.19
CA LEU A 14 -24.74 -17.75 -28.04
C LEU A 14 -23.40 -18.44 -27.79
N LEU A 15 -22.72 -18.08 -26.72
CA LEU A 15 -21.54 -18.80 -26.21
C LEU A 15 -22.00 -19.84 -25.17
N PRO A 16 -21.61 -21.13 -25.28
CA PRO A 16 -21.90 -22.12 -24.27
C PRO A 16 -20.96 -21.96 -23.08
N VAL A 17 -21.55 -21.78 -21.90
CA VAL A 17 -20.86 -21.79 -20.60
C VAL A 17 -20.57 -23.24 -20.24
N SER A 18 -19.32 -23.66 -20.37
CA SER A 18 -18.83 -24.95 -19.85
C SER A 18 -18.42 -24.81 -18.40
N ILE A 19 -19.26 -25.30 -17.49
CA ILE A 19 -18.99 -25.38 -16.08
C ILE A 19 -18.18 -26.66 -15.82
N HIS A 20 -16.86 -26.56 -15.67
CA HIS A 20 -16.03 -27.65 -15.16
C HIS A 20 -15.79 -27.42 -13.68
N GLY A 21 -16.62 -28.07 -12.86
CA GLY A 21 -16.40 -28.18 -11.44
C GLY A 21 -15.32 -29.23 -11.17
N CYS A 22 -14.14 -28.84 -10.69
CA CYS A 22 -13.21 -29.71 -10.00
C CYS A 22 -13.13 -29.29 -8.54
N SER A 23 -13.90 -29.99 -7.74
CA SER A 23 -13.83 -29.98 -6.29
C SER A 23 -12.66 -30.88 -5.86
N THR A 24 -11.53 -30.29 -5.46
CA THR A 24 -10.49 -30.98 -4.71
C THR A 24 -10.44 -30.40 -3.31
N ALA A 25 -11.05 -31.11 -2.38
CA ALA A 25 -10.92 -30.84 -0.96
C ALA A 25 -9.49 -31.16 -0.49
N PRO A 26 -8.80 -30.30 0.26
CA PRO A 26 -7.56 -30.66 0.90
C PRO A 26 -7.85 -31.57 2.10
N SER A 27 -7.33 -32.80 2.04
CA SER A 27 -7.30 -33.73 3.16
C SER A 27 -6.41 -33.16 4.27
N GLN A 28 -7.02 -32.73 5.37
CA GLN A 28 -6.30 -32.43 6.61
C GLN A 28 -5.88 -33.75 7.25
N GLN A 29 -4.64 -34.17 7.06
CA GLN A 29 -4.02 -35.20 7.87
C GLN A 29 -3.65 -34.59 9.22
N VAL A 30 -4.42 -34.91 10.23
CA VAL A 30 -4.09 -34.64 11.63
C VAL A 30 -2.99 -35.63 12.00
N PRO A 31 -1.79 -35.19 12.41
CA PRO A 31 -0.78 -36.11 12.93
C PRO A 31 -1.27 -36.73 14.24
N THR A 32 -1.31 -38.04 14.30
CA THR A 32 -1.59 -38.80 15.52
C THR A 32 -0.50 -38.55 16.54
N PRO A 33 -0.83 -38.31 17.82
CA PRO A 33 0.19 -38.20 18.86
C PRO A 33 0.83 -39.59 19.08
N VAL A 34 2.13 -39.68 18.87
CA VAL A 34 2.92 -40.84 19.28
C VAL A 34 3.11 -40.72 20.78
N VAL A 35 2.44 -41.60 21.51
CA VAL A 35 2.68 -41.77 22.94
C VAL A 35 3.90 -42.70 23.07
N GLU A 36 5.07 -42.09 23.29
CA GLU A 36 6.25 -42.84 23.69
C GLU A 36 6.22 -43.02 25.20
N GLN A 37 6.01 -44.30 25.60
CA GLN A 37 6.07 -44.71 26.99
C GLN A 37 7.52 -44.79 27.47
N GLY A 38 7.83 -43.97 28.49
CA GLY A 38 8.71 -44.36 29.56
C GLY A 38 10.22 -44.40 29.29
N GLN A 39 10.88 -43.26 29.42
CA GLN A 39 12.22 -43.23 30.03
C GLN A 39 12.28 -42.06 31.01
N PRO A 40 12.86 -42.26 32.20
CA PRO A 40 13.05 -41.13 33.16
C PRO A 40 14.08 -40.18 32.55
N SER A 41 13.62 -39.02 32.14
CA SER A 41 14.48 -37.93 31.71
C SER A 41 15.26 -37.42 32.91
N THR A 42 16.54 -37.63 32.93
CA THR A 42 17.48 -36.83 33.71
C THR A 42 17.28 -35.37 33.37
N PRO A 43 17.27 -34.44 34.35
CA PRO A 43 17.18 -33.03 34.04
C PRO A 43 18.41 -32.62 33.22
N TYR A 44 18.19 -32.23 31.97
CA TYR A 44 19.22 -31.56 31.19
C TYR A 44 19.43 -30.19 31.81
N GLN A 45 20.52 -30.09 32.64
CA GLN A 45 21.05 -28.80 33.00
C GLN A 45 21.70 -28.20 31.76
N ALA A 46 20.98 -27.27 31.10
CA ALA A 46 21.59 -26.41 30.12
C ALA A 46 22.82 -25.74 30.74
N PRO A 47 23.97 -25.74 30.05
CA PRO A 47 25.12 -24.95 30.49
C PRO A 47 24.63 -23.51 30.69
N GLY A 48 24.89 -22.95 31.89
CA GLY A 48 24.48 -21.60 32.26
C GLY A 48 24.95 -20.63 31.16
N TYR A 49 24.01 -20.17 30.36
CA TYR A 49 24.21 -18.99 29.58
C TYR A 49 24.08 -17.81 30.53
N GLU A 50 25.20 -17.46 31.11
CA GLU A 50 25.38 -16.20 31.80
C GLU A 50 25.31 -15.11 30.71
N PRO A 51 24.24 -14.28 30.65
CA PRO A 51 24.24 -13.16 29.71
C PRO A 51 25.38 -12.24 30.17
N ALA A 52 26.41 -12.15 29.34
CA ALA A 52 27.43 -11.14 29.51
C ALA A 52 26.71 -9.77 29.63
N PRO A 53 27.09 -8.92 30.61
CA PRO A 53 26.61 -7.56 30.68
C PRO A 53 27.33 -6.78 29.56
N GLY A 54 26.78 -6.85 28.38
CA GLY A 54 27.32 -6.29 27.17
C GLY A 54 26.19 -5.93 26.26
N GLU A 55 25.83 -4.64 26.28
CA GLU A 55 25.32 -3.92 25.17
C GLU A 55 24.09 -4.54 24.49
N ALA A 56 22.93 -4.37 25.11
CA ALA A 56 21.74 -4.11 24.33
C ALA A 56 22.05 -2.85 23.50
N THR A 57 22.72 -3.06 22.38
CA THR A 57 22.88 -2.03 21.36
C THR A 57 21.49 -1.64 20.92
N VAL A 58 20.98 -0.59 21.51
CA VAL A 58 19.87 0.20 20.98
C VAL A 58 20.39 0.87 19.70
N VAL A 59 20.71 0.07 18.69
CA VAL A 59 21.04 0.49 17.31
C VAL A 59 19.75 0.59 16.53
N THR A 60 18.84 1.48 16.90
CA THR A 60 17.62 1.44 16.09
C THR A 60 17.06 2.78 15.64
N SER A 61 17.42 3.88 16.24
CA SER A 61 16.77 5.13 15.79
C SER A 61 17.63 5.99 14.89
N THR A 62 18.95 5.93 15.00
CA THR A 62 19.83 6.86 14.25
C THR A 62 20.16 6.37 12.83
N THR A 63 20.16 5.05 12.59
CA THR A 63 20.50 4.47 11.27
C THR A 63 19.31 4.37 10.33
N GLN A 64 18.08 4.34 10.84
CA GLN A 64 16.87 4.23 10.02
C GLN A 64 16.55 5.54 9.28
N VAL A 65 16.77 6.70 9.92
CA VAL A 65 16.47 8.00 9.31
C VAL A 65 17.30 8.25 8.04
N PRO A 66 18.63 8.05 8.01
CA PRO A 66 19.43 8.21 6.79
C PRO A 66 18.99 7.29 5.65
N ALA A 67 18.65 6.03 5.96
CA ALA A 67 18.19 5.08 4.95
C ALA A 67 16.84 5.50 4.32
N VAL A 68 15.91 6.00 5.14
CA VAL A 68 14.62 6.52 4.66
C VAL A 68 14.83 7.75 3.76
N VAL A 69 15.71 8.67 4.16
CA VAL A 69 16.03 9.86 3.36
C VAL A 69 16.65 9.47 2.02
N ALA A 70 17.60 8.53 2.02
CA ALA A 70 18.24 8.04 0.78
C ALA A 70 17.21 7.39 -0.17
N LEU A 71 16.31 6.56 0.36
CA LEU A 71 15.25 5.92 -0.43
C LEU A 71 14.25 6.94 -0.98
N LEU A 72 13.90 7.97 -0.22
CA LEU A 72 13.03 9.05 -0.69
C LEU A 72 13.69 9.83 -1.83
N GLN A 73 14.95 10.23 -1.67
CA GLN A 73 15.71 10.90 -2.73
C GLN A 73 15.83 10.05 -4.00
N GLN A 74 16.10 8.75 -3.83
CA GLN A 74 16.13 7.80 -4.95
C GLN A 74 14.78 7.75 -5.67
N ALA A 75 13.68 7.64 -4.92
CA ALA A 75 12.34 7.61 -5.49
C ALA A 75 12.01 8.91 -6.25
N GLU A 76 12.39 10.06 -5.73
CA GLU A 76 12.21 11.35 -6.41
C GLU A 76 13.00 11.41 -7.73
N GLN A 77 14.25 10.94 -7.74
CA GLN A 77 15.06 10.86 -8.97
C GLN A 77 14.42 9.93 -10.00
N GLN A 78 13.96 8.74 -9.57
CA GLN A 78 13.28 7.77 -10.43
C GLN A 78 11.98 8.33 -10.99
N ALA A 79 11.16 8.98 -10.17
CA ALA A 79 9.92 9.61 -10.61
C ALA A 79 10.17 10.74 -11.63
N ASN A 80 11.20 11.57 -11.42
CA ASN A 80 11.61 12.62 -12.34
C ASN A 80 12.15 12.07 -13.67
N ALA A 81 12.75 10.88 -13.65
CA ALA A 81 13.18 10.16 -14.86
C ALA A 81 12.02 9.43 -15.57
N GLY A 82 10.79 9.46 -15.01
CA GLY A 82 9.63 8.75 -15.55
C GLY A 82 9.56 7.28 -15.16
N ASP A 83 10.51 6.77 -14.38
CA ASP A 83 10.52 5.38 -13.87
C ASP A 83 9.65 5.30 -12.60
N LEU A 84 8.34 5.33 -12.82
CA LEU A 84 7.35 5.36 -11.74
C LEU A 84 7.29 4.05 -10.96
N ASP A 85 7.59 2.92 -11.59
CA ASP A 85 7.57 1.60 -10.93
C ASP A 85 8.72 1.47 -9.94
N SER A 86 9.93 1.86 -10.35
CA SER A 86 11.08 1.89 -9.45
C SER A 86 10.90 2.91 -8.33
N ALA A 87 10.30 4.07 -8.62
CA ALA A 87 9.97 5.08 -7.61
C ALA A 87 9.01 4.52 -6.54
N ALA A 88 7.94 3.84 -6.98
CA ALA A 88 7.00 3.19 -6.07
C ALA A 88 7.70 2.13 -5.20
N ALA A 89 8.52 1.27 -5.79
CA ALA A 89 9.27 0.23 -5.07
C ALA A 89 10.23 0.83 -4.01
N SER A 90 10.91 1.93 -4.34
CA SER A 90 11.79 2.65 -3.39
C SER A 90 11.01 3.24 -2.22
N LEU A 91 9.82 3.84 -2.49
CA LEU A 91 8.94 4.36 -1.44
C LEU A 91 8.34 3.26 -0.56
N GLU A 92 7.94 2.15 -1.15
CA GLU A 92 7.45 0.99 -0.39
C GLU A 92 8.53 0.41 0.54
N ARG A 93 9.79 0.42 0.09
CA ARG A 93 10.92 0.03 0.97
C ARG A 93 11.10 1.03 2.11
N ALA A 94 11.02 2.34 1.83
CA ALA A 94 11.11 3.37 2.86
C ALA A 94 9.97 3.26 3.88
N ILE A 95 8.75 3.00 3.43
CA ILE A 95 7.57 2.78 4.29
C ILE A 95 7.73 1.54 5.19
N ARG A 96 8.39 0.48 4.71
CA ARG A 96 8.69 -0.69 5.57
C ARG A 96 9.64 -0.34 6.71
N ILE A 97 10.54 0.63 6.51
CA ILE A 97 11.46 1.11 7.55
C ILE A 97 10.75 2.05 8.51
N ASP A 98 9.98 3.02 7.98
CA ASP A 98 9.24 4.00 8.78
C ASP A 98 7.77 4.09 8.35
N PRO A 99 6.92 3.16 8.82
CA PRO A 99 5.52 3.08 8.40
C PRO A 99 4.64 4.21 8.94
N ARG A 100 5.15 5.00 9.90
CA ARG A 100 4.40 6.13 10.49
C ARG A 100 4.75 7.47 9.85
N ASN A 101 5.64 7.51 8.90
CA ASN A 101 6.05 8.72 8.21
C ASN A 101 5.01 9.13 7.15
N ALA A 102 4.20 10.10 7.48
CA ALA A 102 3.14 10.61 6.59
C ALA A 102 3.65 11.07 5.22
N VAL A 103 4.88 11.60 5.16
CA VAL A 103 5.48 12.13 3.93
C VAL A 103 5.72 11.02 2.91
N LEU A 104 6.16 9.83 3.36
CA LEU A 104 6.38 8.69 2.46
C LEU A 104 5.07 8.22 1.80
N TRP A 105 3.98 8.16 2.57
CA TRP A 105 2.65 7.81 2.05
C TRP A 105 2.15 8.85 1.04
N TYR A 106 2.43 10.13 1.27
CA TYR A 106 2.12 11.20 0.32
C TYR A 106 2.88 11.04 -1.00
N HIS A 107 4.20 10.77 -0.96
CA HIS A 107 4.99 10.57 -2.17
C HIS A 107 4.54 9.32 -2.94
N LEU A 108 4.24 8.21 -2.26
CA LEU A 108 3.70 7.03 -2.91
C LEU A 108 2.33 7.30 -3.55
N ALA A 109 1.46 8.07 -2.88
CA ALA A 109 0.19 8.51 -3.45
C ALA A 109 0.38 9.34 -4.72
N THR A 110 1.38 10.22 -4.75
CA THR A 110 1.71 11.03 -5.92
C THR A 110 2.17 10.16 -7.10
N VAL A 111 3.05 9.18 -6.84
CA VAL A 111 3.51 8.25 -7.86
C VAL A 111 2.33 7.44 -8.43
N ARG A 112 1.46 6.89 -7.58
CA ARG A 112 0.26 6.12 -8.01
C ARG A 112 -0.69 6.98 -8.84
N LEU A 113 -0.87 8.24 -8.47
CA LEU A 113 -1.69 9.17 -9.25
C LEU A 113 -1.12 9.40 -10.66
N THR A 114 0.21 9.54 -10.76
CA THR A 114 0.92 9.71 -12.04
C THR A 114 0.88 8.44 -12.89
N GLN A 115 0.86 7.26 -12.28
CA GLN A 115 0.66 5.96 -12.95
C GLN A 115 -0.78 5.78 -13.47
N GLY A 116 -1.71 6.70 -13.18
CA GLY A 116 -3.12 6.56 -13.55
C GLY A 116 -3.92 5.65 -12.62
N GLU A 117 -3.49 5.53 -11.37
CA GLU A 117 -4.14 4.73 -10.33
C GLU A 117 -4.83 5.62 -9.26
N PRO A 118 -5.83 6.43 -9.64
CA PRO A 118 -6.39 7.48 -8.78
C PRO A 118 -7.07 6.92 -7.52
N MET A 119 -7.67 5.73 -7.56
CA MET A 119 -8.27 5.12 -6.36
C MET A 119 -7.21 4.77 -5.32
N GLN A 120 -6.08 4.21 -5.73
CA GLN A 120 -4.98 3.91 -4.81
C GLN A 120 -4.36 5.20 -4.27
N ALA A 121 -4.16 6.19 -5.13
CA ALA A 121 -3.66 7.49 -4.72
C ALA A 121 -4.53 8.15 -3.63
N GLU A 122 -5.85 8.12 -3.77
CA GLU A 122 -6.78 8.64 -2.76
C GLU A 122 -6.64 7.90 -1.42
N GLN A 123 -6.53 6.57 -1.45
CA GLN A 123 -6.36 5.75 -0.24
C GLN A 123 -5.04 6.06 0.48
N LEU A 124 -3.94 6.14 -0.27
CA LEU A 124 -2.61 6.44 0.27
C LEU A 124 -2.53 7.87 0.84
N ALA A 125 -3.11 8.87 0.16
CA ALA A 125 -3.20 10.23 0.65
C ALA A 125 -4.07 10.33 1.92
N SER A 126 -5.15 9.55 2.01
CA SER A 126 -5.97 9.43 3.22
C SER A 126 -5.18 8.79 4.36
N LYS A 127 -4.35 7.79 4.08
CA LYS A 127 -3.43 7.21 5.06
C LYS A 127 -2.41 8.23 5.56
N SER A 128 -1.82 9.02 4.66
CA SER A 128 -0.93 10.13 5.03
C SER A 128 -1.63 11.13 5.95
N ASN A 129 -2.90 11.50 5.67
CA ASN A 129 -3.68 12.37 6.54
C ASN A 129 -3.83 11.82 7.96
N SER A 130 -4.09 10.53 8.11
CA SER A 130 -4.24 9.87 9.41
C SER A 130 -2.95 9.84 10.22
N LEU A 131 -1.80 9.89 9.55
CA LEU A 131 -0.47 9.88 10.15
C LEU A 131 0.10 11.28 10.44
N ALA A 132 -0.57 12.33 9.99
CA ALA A 132 -0.15 13.72 10.16
C ALA A 132 -1.08 14.55 11.06
N PRO A 133 -1.48 14.09 12.27
CA PRO A 133 -2.36 14.87 13.14
C PRO A 133 -1.67 16.18 13.53
N GLY A 134 -2.37 17.32 13.37
CA GLY A 134 -1.82 18.65 13.69
C GLY A 134 -0.87 19.24 12.63
N ASN A 135 -0.40 18.47 11.67
CA ASN A 135 0.38 18.99 10.55
C ASN A 135 -0.55 19.45 9.42
N TYR A 136 -1.10 20.65 9.58
CA TYR A 136 -2.09 21.20 8.65
C TYR A 136 -1.54 21.39 7.23
N ILE A 137 -0.24 21.68 7.10
CA ILE A 137 0.42 21.82 5.79
C ILE A 137 0.41 20.47 5.05
N GLN A 138 0.83 19.40 5.72
CA GLN A 138 0.82 18.07 5.12
C GLN A 138 -0.61 17.60 4.79
N GLN A 139 -1.55 17.84 5.70
CA GLN A 139 -2.95 17.51 5.48
C GLN A 139 -3.55 18.28 4.30
N SER A 140 -3.24 19.58 4.17
CA SER A 140 -3.68 20.38 3.03
C SER A 140 -3.16 19.83 1.70
N ARG A 141 -1.86 19.47 1.63
CA ARG A 141 -1.27 18.81 0.45
C ARG A 141 -1.96 17.50 0.10
N ASN A 142 -2.23 16.67 1.08
CA ASN A 142 -2.94 15.41 0.90
C ASN A 142 -4.35 15.62 0.34
N TRP A 143 -5.09 16.61 0.84
CA TRP A 143 -6.42 16.93 0.35
C TRP A 143 -6.42 17.46 -1.08
N LEU A 144 -5.38 18.20 -1.51
CA LEU A 144 -5.20 18.61 -2.90
C LEU A 144 -4.97 17.41 -3.81
N LEU A 145 -4.17 16.43 -3.36
CA LEU A 145 -3.92 15.20 -4.10
C LEU A 145 -5.19 14.35 -4.21
N ILE A 146 -5.98 14.24 -3.13
CA ILE A 146 -7.30 13.58 -3.14
C ILE A 146 -8.23 14.28 -4.14
N ALA A 147 -8.23 15.61 -4.19
CA ALA A 147 -9.03 16.35 -5.16
C ALA A 147 -8.63 16.02 -6.60
N GLN A 148 -7.33 15.91 -6.86
CA GLN A 148 -6.81 15.55 -8.18
C GLN A 148 -7.18 14.11 -8.55
N ALA A 149 -7.06 13.16 -7.63
CA ALA A 149 -7.48 11.78 -7.81
C ALA A 149 -8.98 11.69 -8.16
N ARG A 150 -9.82 12.40 -7.41
CA ARG A 150 -11.27 12.45 -7.67
C ARG A 150 -11.63 13.07 -9.01
N ARG A 151 -10.86 14.05 -9.49
CA ARG A 151 -11.06 14.58 -10.85
C ARG A 151 -10.77 13.52 -11.92
N GLN A 152 -9.71 12.74 -11.76
CA GLN A 152 -9.43 11.62 -12.70
C GLN A 152 -10.53 10.54 -12.66
N LEU A 153 -11.21 10.38 -11.52
CA LEU A 153 -12.36 9.48 -11.36
C LEU A 153 -13.69 10.09 -11.83
N ASN A 154 -13.68 11.26 -12.47
CA ASN A 154 -14.87 12.01 -12.86
C ASN A 154 -15.81 12.38 -11.69
N ASN A 155 -15.30 12.42 -10.45
CA ASN A 155 -16.03 12.84 -9.27
C ASN A 155 -15.79 14.33 -8.97
N ALA A 156 -16.41 15.20 -9.77
CA ALA A 156 -16.21 16.66 -9.65
C ALA A 156 -16.68 17.21 -8.31
N SER A 157 -17.80 16.74 -7.77
CA SER A 157 -18.33 17.19 -6.47
C SER A 157 -17.40 16.80 -5.31
N GLY A 158 -16.90 15.57 -5.32
CA GLY A 158 -15.91 15.09 -4.35
C GLY A 158 -14.59 15.84 -4.44
N ALA A 159 -14.13 16.18 -5.64
CA ALA A 159 -12.94 16.99 -5.85
C ALA A 159 -13.09 18.38 -5.26
N ALA A 160 -14.19 19.07 -5.54
CA ALA A 160 -14.47 20.40 -4.99
C ALA A 160 -14.56 20.39 -3.44
N ALA A 161 -15.14 19.33 -2.85
CA ALA A 161 -15.16 19.16 -1.39
C ALA A 161 -13.74 19.02 -0.81
N ALA A 162 -12.89 18.20 -1.45
CA ALA A 162 -11.50 17.99 -1.02
C ALA A 162 -10.68 19.30 -1.14
N GLU A 163 -10.87 20.09 -2.19
CA GLU A 163 -10.23 21.39 -2.35
C GLU A 163 -10.64 22.40 -1.26
N ARG A 164 -11.94 22.45 -0.92
CA ARG A 164 -12.39 23.29 0.21
C ARG A 164 -11.68 22.88 1.49
N ARG A 165 -11.60 21.59 1.77
CA ARG A 165 -10.92 21.08 2.95
C ARG A 165 -9.43 21.44 2.97
N ALA A 166 -8.75 21.34 1.84
CA ALA A 166 -7.36 21.76 1.70
C ALA A 166 -7.17 23.24 2.04
N ARG A 167 -8.03 24.13 1.53
CA ARG A 167 -7.98 25.56 1.81
C ARG A 167 -8.21 25.87 3.29
N GLU A 168 -9.18 25.24 3.93
CA GLU A 168 -9.45 25.41 5.36
C GLU A 168 -8.24 25.04 6.23
N LEU A 169 -7.49 24.01 5.85
CA LEU A 169 -6.29 23.59 6.56
C LEU A 169 -5.09 24.49 6.27
N GLY A 170 -4.95 24.93 5.02
CA GLY A 170 -3.86 25.83 4.63
C GLY A 170 -3.97 27.25 5.19
N ALA A 171 -5.14 27.65 5.70
CA ALA A 171 -5.39 28.94 6.33
C ALA A 171 -5.12 28.95 7.86
N ARG A 172 -4.72 27.80 8.45
CA ARG A 172 -4.41 27.63 9.88
C ARG A 172 -2.94 27.77 10.17
#